data_c9737ab532e22424a32cff5c62d96247
#
_entry.id   c9737ab532e22424a32cff5c62d96247
#
_cell.length_a   1.000
_cell.length_b   1.000
_cell.length_c   1.000
_cell.angle_alpha   90.00
_cell.angle_beta   90.00
_cell.angle_gamma   90.00
#
_symmetry.space_group_name_H-M   'P 1'
#
loop_
_entity.id
_entity.type
_entity.pdbx_description
1 polymer ?
#
loop_
_entity_poly.entity_id
_entity_poly.type
_entity_poly.pdbx_seq_one_letter_code
_entity_poly.pdbx_strand_id
1 'polypeptide(L)' 'MARSVYNYTVEVLKKVSFNPTLFKKELRKASSRLLPYEYKELIIWAKQYALNKPALQ' A
#
# COMPACT_ATOMS: atom_id res chain seq x y z
N MET A 1 -11.15 -15.15 -8.19
CA MET A 1 -11.45 -14.11 -8.20
C MET A 1 -10.67 -13.02 -7.85
N ALA A 2 -10.86 -12.18 -8.41
CA ALA A 2 -9.92 -11.16 -8.36
C ALA A 2 -9.89 -10.47 -7.04
N ARG A 3 -8.73 -10.07 -6.70
CA ARG A 3 -8.53 -9.28 -5.50
C ARG A 3 -8.53 -7.81 -5.93
N SER A 4 -9.66 -7.40 -6.52
CA SER A 4 -9.71 -6.11 -7.18
C SER A 4 -9.45 -4.94 -6.23
N VAL A 5 -9.97 -5.00 -5.00
CA VAL A 5 -9.71 -3.92 -4.05
C VAL A 5 -8.24 -3.89 -3.64
N TYR A 6 -7.66 -5.06 -3.39
CA TYR A 6 -6.25 -5.16 -3.06
C TYR A 6 -5.39 -4.63 -4.21
N ASN A 7 -5.67 -5.10 -5.42
CA ASN A 7 -4.89 -4.67 -6.58
C ASN A 7 -5.02 -3.19 -6.84
N TYR A 8 -6.23 -2.65 -6.68
CA TYR A 8 -6.45 -1.23 -6.84
C TYR A 8 -5.64 -0.45 -5.81
N THR A 9 -5.63 -0.92 -4.57
CA THR A 9 -4.89 -0.26 -3.50
C THR A 9 -3.40 -0.23 -3.80
N VAL A 10 -2.85 -1.35 -4.29
CA VAL A 10 -1.45 -1.41 -4.66
C VAL A 10 -1.14 -0.38 -5.75
N GLU A 11 -2.02 -0.27 -6.75
CA GLU A 11 -1.79 0.69 -7.82
C GLU A 11 -1.82 2.12 -7.31
N VAL A 12 -2.75 2.44 -6.40
CA VAL A 12 -2.80 3.76 -5.80
C VAL A 12 -1.52 4.06 -5.03
N LEU A 13 -1.06 3.09 -4.25
CA LEU A 13 0.17 3.27 -3.47
C LEU A 13 1.37 3.52 -4.37
N LYS A 14 1.45 2.81 -5.49
CA LYS A 14 2.53 3.02 -6.44
C LYS A 14 2.49 4.44 -7.01
N LYS A 15 1.29 4.94 -7.28
CA LYS A 15 1.15 6.27 -7.86
C LYS A 15 1.53 7.37 -6.89
N VAL A 16 1.33 7.16 -5.59
CA VAL A 16 1.68 8.17 -4.59
C VAL A 16 3.01 7.90 -3.92
N SER A 17 3.80 6.99 -4.48
CA SER A 17 5.06 6.60 -3.86
C SER A 17 6.08 7.74 -3.83
N PHE A 18 5.87 8.78 -4.64
CA PHE A 18 6.75 9.94 -4.63
C PHE A 18 6.55 10.81 -3.38
N ASN A 19 5.46 10.61 -2.66
CA ASN A 19 5.11 11.44 -1.51
C ASN A 19 4.89 10.54 -0.28
N PRO A 20 5.86 10.53 0.66
CA PRO A 20 5.75 9.63 1.82
C PRO A 20 4.50 9.88 2.65
N THR A 21 4.09 11.12 2.78
CA THR A 21 2.91 11.46 3.57
C THR A 21 1.65 10.87 2.94
N LEU A 22 1.51 11.02 1.64
CA LEU A 22 0.37 10.45 0.93
C LEU A 22 0.41 8.94 0.93
N PHE A 23 1.61 8.36 0.78
CA PHE A 23 1.77 6.92 0.80
C PHE A 23 1.26 6.34 2.12
N LYS A 24 1.70 6.92 3.23
CA LYS A 24 1.27 6.44 4.55
C LYS A 24 -0.22 6.65 4.75
N LYS A 25 -0.75 7.76 4.27
CA LYS A 25 -2.17 8.05 4.40
C LYS A 25 -3.02 7.02 3.65
N GLU A 26 -2.64 6.71 2.42
CA GLU A 26 -3.37 5.73 1.65
C GLU A 26 -3.23 4.33 2.23
N LEU A 27 -2.06 4.02 2.75
CA LEU A 27 -1.84 2.74 3.40
C LEU A 27 -2.76 2.59 4.61
N ARG A 28 -2.89 3.66 5.38
CA ARG A 28 -3.77 3.64 6.55
C ARG A 28 -5.22 3.47 6.16
N LYS A 29 -5.65 4.13 5.08
CA LYS A 29 -7.02 3.99 4.59
C LYS A 29 -7.31 2.56 4.16
N ALA A 30 -6.31 1.87 3.66
CA ALA A 30 -6.50 0.51 3.18
C ALA A 30 -6.94 -0.43 4.30
N SER A 31 -6.58 -0.11 5.54
CA SER A 31 -6.95 -0.98 6.65
C SER A 31 -8.45 -1.10 6.82
N SER A 32 -9.21 -0.10 6.38
CA SER A 32 -10.67 -0.15 6.49
C SER A 32 -11.33 -0.75 5.26
N ARG A 33 -10.58 -0.94 4.18
CA ARG A 33 -11.12 -1.48 2.93
C ARG A 33 -10.82 -2.95 2.75
N LEU A 34 -9.71 -3.42 3.30
CA LEU A 34 -9.23 -4.77 3.08
C LEU A 34 -9.57 -5.66 4.27
N LEU A 35 -9.67 -6.95 3.99
CA LEU A 35 -9.77 -7.92 5.05
C LEU A 35 -8.46 -7.97 5.82
N PRO A 36 -8.49 -8.40 7.09
CA PRO A 36 -7.27 -8.38 7.91
C PRO A 36 -6.09 -9.09 7.29
N TYR A 37 -6.29 -10.24 6.67
CA TYR A 37 -5.18 -10.97 6.07
C TYR A 37 -4.66 -10.26 4.83
N GLU A 38 -5.54 -9.60 4.08
CA GLU A 38 -5.13 -8.84 2.92
C GLU A 38 -4.31 -7.62 3.33
N TYR A 39 -4.73 -6.96 4.40
CA TYR A 39 -4.01 -5.81 4.89
C TYR A 39 -2.62 -6.21 5.38
N LYS A 40 -2.52 -7.36 6.04
CA LYS A 40 -1.22 -7.85 6.48
C LYS A 40 -0.29 -8.07 5.29
N GLU A 41 -0.80 -8.69 4.22
CA GLU A 41 -0.01 -8.86 3.00
C GLU A 41 0.42 -7.53 2.41
N LEU A 42 -0.50 -6.57 2.43
CA LEU A 42 -0.20 -5.25 1.88
C LEU A 42 0.91 -4.56 2.66
N ILE A 43 0.90 -4.68 3.98
CA ILE A 43 1.95 -4.09 4.81
C ILE A 43 3.31 -4.70 4.48
N ILE A 44 3.36 -6.02 4.31
CA ILE A 44 4.60 -6.69 3.94
C ILE A 44 5.10 -6.17 2.59
N TRP A 45 4.19 -6.09 1.61
CA TRP A 45 4.55 -5.57 0.30
C TRP A 45 5.04 -4.13 0.39
N ALA A 46 4.34 -3.31 1.18
CA ALA A 46 4.67 -1.89 1.29
C ALA A 46 6.05 -1.68 1.91
N LYS A 47 6.40 -2.49 2.91
CA LYS A 47 7.72 -2.38 3.51
C LYS A 47 8.82 -2.69 2.50
N GLN A 48 8.63 -3.73 1.71
CA GLN A 48 9.63 -4.10 0.69
C GLN A 48 9.69 -3.04 -0.40
N TYR A 49 8.54 -2.51 -0.78
CA TYR A 49 8.51 -1.48 -1.80
C TYR A 49 9.24 -0.23 -1.32
N ALA A 50 9.03 0.14 -0.05
CA ALA A 50 9.67 1.32 0.51
C ALA A 50 11.19 1.17 0.58
N LEU A 51 11.67 -0.04 0.82
CA LEU A 51 13.11 -0.28 0.84
C LEU A 51 13.77 0.02 -0.50
N ASN A 52 12.99 -0.12 -1.59
CA ASN A 52 13.49 0.13 -2.93
C ASN A 52 13.19 1.55 -3.41
N LYS A 53 12.59 2.38 -2.56
CA LYS A 53 12.22 3.74 -2.93
C LYS A 53 12.79 4.70 -1.90
N PRO A 54 13.90 5.38 -2.19
CA PRO A 54 14.54 6.26 -1.22
C PRO A 54 13.60 7.31 -0.64
N ALA A 55 12.64 7.78 -1.43
CA ALA A 55 11.71 8.80 -0.96
C ALA A 55 10.82 8.32 0.17
N LEU A 56 10.67 7.00 0.33
CA LEU A 56 9.79 6.43 1.34
C LEU A 56 10.52 5.94 2.59
N GLN A 57 11.82 6.05 2.59
CA GLN A 57 12.62 5.60 3.74
C GLN A 57 12.82 6.68 4.77
#